data_57ad2cb6002e1c973514a8ec46d5a35e
#
_entry.id   57ad2cb6002e1c973514a8ec46d5a35e
#
_cell.length_a   1.000
_cell.length_b   1.000
_cell.length_c   1.000
_cell.angle_alpha   90.00
_cell.angle_beta   90.00
_cell.angle_gamma   90.00
#
_symmetry.space_group_name_H-M   'P 1'
#
loop_
_entity.id
_entity.type
_entity.pdbx_description
1 polymer ?
#
loop_
_entity_poly.entity_id
_entity_poly.type
_entity_poly.pdbx_seq_one_letter_code
_entity_poly.pdbx_strand_id
1 'polypeptide(L)'
;MHLVIPARLGSTRLPRKPLVEIEGKRMIVWVAERASLVVADDLIVAVDDQEVMDVVRQHGFECLLTSKGHRSGSDRVLEVASELGWKDEDVLVNVQGDAPLLPTDIVNQLISFMKSDEDPGIDFATVSEPLSDQSEFENPNCVKVVTDRDGVALYFSRAPIPFPRDQGISESTSNGEYNNLVKVDYPIKRHVGIYAFRVHALREFSALPESGLERLEKLEQLRWLEAGRKIHVIHSEEPLPGGVDTPEDLAIVEPLLLKKQK
;
A
#
# COMPACT_ATOMS: atom_id res chain seq x y z
N MET A 1 11.75 9.83 11.28
CA MET A 1 10.96 9.12 10.25
C MET A 1 10.65 7.73 10.73
N HIS A 2 9.41 7.28 10.56
CA HIS A 2 8.88 6.11 11.25
C HIS A 2 8.17 5.18 10.28
N LEU A 3 8.36 3.87 10.43
CA LEU A 3 7.59 2.85 9.73
C LEU A 3 6.52 2.29 10.66
N VAL A 4 5.30 2.17 10.17
CA VAL A 4 4.22 1.50 10.90
C VAL A 4 3.61 0.41 10.04
N ILE A 5 3.46 -0.78 10.63
CA ILE A 5 2.81 -1.93 10.01
C ILE A 5 1.47 -2.14 10.74
N PRO A 6 0.35 -1.60 10.21
CA PRO A 6 -0.94 -1.91 10.78
C PRO A 6 -1.34 -3.35 10.45
N ALA A 7 -1.70 -4.11 11.46
CA ALA A 7 -2.16 -5.49 11.32
C ALA A 7 -3.40 -5.72 12.18
N ARG A 8 -4.50 -6.13 11.54
CA ARG A 8 -5.73 -6.52 12.24
C ARG A 8 -5.95 -8.03 12.13
N LEU A 9 -6.40 -8.65 13.22
CA LEU A 9 -6.68 -10.07 13.24
C LEU A 9 -7.91 -10.42 12.37
N GLY A 10 -8.89 -9.51 12.31
CA GLY A 10 -10.11 -9.68 11.52
C GLY A 10 -9.85 -9.54 10.01
N SER A 11 -9.90 -10.67 9.30
CA SER A 11 -9.87 -10.72 7.84
C SER A 11 -10.92 -11.73 7.37
N THR A 12 -11.68 -11.36 6.31
CA THR A 12 -12.76 -12.21 5.78
C THR A 12 -12.27 -13.16 4.70
N ARG A 13 -11.33 -12.73 3.83
CA ARG A 13 -10.79 -13.52 2.72
C ARG A 13 -9.75 -14.55 3.19
N LEU A 14 -8.91 -14.17 4.13
CA LEU A 14 -7.90 -15.04 4.74
C LEU A 14 -8.01 -14.89 6.26
N PRO A 15 -8.76 -15.79 6.95
CA PRO A 15 -8.97 -15.69 8.40
C PRO A 15 -7.67 -15.66 9.18
N ARG A 16 -7.59 -14.78 10.20
CA ARG A 16 -6.40 -14.61 11.06
C ARG A 16 -5.13 -14.26 10.25
N LYS A 17 -5.27 -13.51 9.18
CA LYS A 17 -4.26 -13.20 8.17
C LYS A 17 -2.85 -12.92 8.74
N PRO A 18 -2.64 -12.06 9.76
CA PRO A 18 -1.31 -11.81 10.31
C PRO A 18 -0.62 -13.04 10.89
N LEU A 19 -1.41 -14.02 11.34
CA LEU A 19 -0.93 -15.26 11.99
C LEU A 19 -0.89 -16.45 11.04
N VAL A 20 -1.17 -16.26 9.75
CA VAL A 20 -1.00 -17.32 8.75
C VAL A 20 0.48 -17.70 8.71
N GLU A 21 0.74 -19.00 8.71
CA GLU A 21 2.08 -19.55 8.69
C GLU A 21 2.57 -19.70 7.24
N ILE A 22 3.75 -19.18 6.97
CA ILE A 22 4.46 -19.29 5.70
C ILE A 22 5.83 -19.84 6.05
N GLU A 23 6.14 -21.05 5.61
CA GLU A 23 7.42 -21.70 5.86
C GLU A 23 7.85 -21.67 7.35
N GLY A 24 6.93 -22.05 8.24
CA GLY A 24 7.20 -22.13 9.68
C GLY A 24 7.25 -20.80 10.44
N LYS A 25 6.97 -19.67 9.77
CA LYS A 25 6.98 -18.33 10.36
C LYS A 25 5.68 -17.60 10.08
N ARG A 26 5.16 -16.83 11.04
CA ARG A 26 3.94 -16.04 10.86
C ARG A 26 4.13 -14.92 9.84
N MET A 27 3.13 -14.66 9.01
CA MET A 27 3.20 -13.65 7.95
C MET A 27 3.61 -12.27 8.49
N ILE A 28 3.05 -11.84 9.63
CA ILE A 28 3.40 -10.55 10.22
C ILE A 28 4.88 -10.44 10.58
N VAL A 29 5.53 -11.55 10.94
CA VAL A 29 6.97 -11.58 11.24
C VAL A 29 7.78 -11.43 9.96
N TRP A 30 7.38 -12.09 8.87
CA TRP A 30 8.00 -11.89 7.56
C TRP A 30 7.94 -10.42 7.12
N VAL A 31 6.77 -9.78 7.30
CA VAL A 31 6.61 -8.36 6.98
C VAL A 31 7.52 -7.48 7.85
N ALA A 32 7.57 -7.72 9.16
CA ALA A 32 8.40 -6.95 10.09
C ALA A 32 9.89 -7.12 9.80
N GLU A 33 10.38 -8.35 9.55
CA GLU A 33 11.76 -8.62 9.15
C GLU A 33 12.10 -7.90 7.83
N ARG A 34 11.17 -7.91 6.88
CA ARG A 34 11.41 -7.23 5.60
C ARG A 34 11.44 -5.73 5.75
N ALA A 35 10.51 -5.16 6.55
CA ALA A 35 10.44 -3.74 6.84
C ALA A 35 11.67 -3.25 7.65
N SER A 36 12.28 -4.08 8.49
CA SER A 36 13.47 -3.73 9.24
C SER A 36 14.72 -3.49 8.38
N LEU A 37 14.67 -3.85 7.09
CA LEU A 37 15.73 -3.53 6.12
C LEU A 37 15.61 -2.11 5.54
N VAL A 38 14.50 -1.43 5.80
CA VAL A 38 14.30 -0.02 5.41
C VAL A 38 14.99 0.88 6.43
N VAL A 39 15.63 1.94 5.96
CA VAL A 39 16.30 2.91 6.86
C VAL A 39 15.26 3.81 7.53
N ALA A 40 14.94 3.50 8.77
CA ALA A 40 13.96 4.23 9.60
C ALA A 40 14.51 4.43 11.02
N ASP A 41 13.97 5.44 11.73
CA ASP A 41 14.30 5.68 13.14
C ASP A 41 13.56 4.68 14.04
N ASP A 42 12.29 4.39 13.70
CA ASP A 42 11.44 3.43 14.39
C ASP A 42 10.71 2.52 13.40
N LEU A 43 10.47 1.28 13.82
CA LEU A 43 9.59 0.32 13.18
C LEU A 43 8.60 -0.21 14.20
N ILE A 44 7.32 0.14 14.06
CA ILE A 44 6.26 -0.25 15.00
C ILE A 44 5.23 -1.13 14.29
N VAL A 45 4.94 -2.29 14.86
CA VAL A 45 3.81 -3.11 14.43
C VAL A 45 2.57 -2.71 15.26
N ALA A 46 1.55 -2.18 14.59
CA ALA A 46 0.32 -1.70 15.23
C ALA A 46 -0.78 -2.76 15.11
N VAL A 47 -1.18 -3.37 16.20
CA VAL A 47 -2.08 -4.53 16.22
C VAL A 47 -3.35 -4.26 17.04
N ASP A 48 -4.41 -5.03 16.80
CA ASP A 48 -5.66 -4.95 17.55
C ASP A 48 -5.94 -6.22 18.40
N ASP A 49 -4.97 -7.12 18.48
CA ASP A 49 -5.13 -8.38 19.19
C ASP A 49 -3.85 -8.77 19.95
N GLN A 50 -4.03 -9.26 21.17
CA GLN A 50 -2.95 -9.64 22.07
C GLN A 50 -2.12 -10.81 21.52
N GLU A 51 -2.71 -11.78 20.86
CA GLU A 51 -2.00 -12.92 20.29
C GLU A 51 -1.03 -12.48 19.19
N VAL A 52 -1.45 -11.54 18.32
CA VAL A 52 -0.56 -10.96 17.29
C VAL A 52 0.58 -10.20 17.95
N MET A 53 0.29 -9.41 19.00
CA MET A 53 1.31 -8.68 19.76
C MET A 53 2.35 -9.60 20.38
N ASP A 54 1.91 -10.70 20.99
CA ASP A 54 2.80 -11.67 21.63
C ASP A 54 3.74 -12.31 20.59
N VAL A 55 3.22 -12.69 19.41
CA VAL A 55 4.03 -13.22 18.31
C VAL A 55 5.07 -12.21 17.83
N VAL A 56 4.69 -10.95 17.62
CA VAL A 56 5.59 -9.90 17.14
C VAL A 56 6.71 -9.65 18.16
N ARG A 57 6.38 -9.53 19.45
CA ARG A 57 7.34 -9.30 20.54
C ARG A 57 8.29 -10.47 20.76
N GLN A 58 7.82 -11.71 20.62
CA GLN A 58 8.67 -12.90 20.69
C GLN A 58 9.77 -12.91 19.63
N HIS A 59 9.57 -12.22 18.50
CA HIS A 59 10.56 -12.07 17.44
C HIS A 59 11.37 -10.78 17.54
N GLY A 60 11.25 -10.03 18.65
CA GLY A 60 12.09 -8.87 18.96
C GLY A 60 11.66 -7.57 18.29
N PHE A 61 10.44 -7.48 17.74
CA PHE A 61 9.93 -6.25 17.15
C PHE A 61 9.09 -5.45 18.15
N GLU A 62 9.16 -4.12 18.04
CA GLU A 62 8.29 -3.23 18.80
C GLU A 62 6.85 -3.32 18.29
N CYS A 63 5.92 -3.39 19.24
CA CYS A 63 4.53 -3.61 18.96
C CYS A 63 3.64 -2.82 19.92
N LEU A 64 2.64 -2.13 19.34
CA LEU A 64 1.66 -1.34 20.06
C LEU A 64 0.27 -1.92 19.86
N LEU A 65 -0.43 -2.13 20.99
CA LEU A 65 -1.83 -2.57 20.96
C LEU A 65 -2.72 -1.33 20.76
N THR A 66 -3.42 -1.30 19.65
CA THR A 66 -4.27 -0.18 19.22
C THR A 66 -5.75 -0.53 19.29
N SER A 67 -6.61 0.48 19.20
CA SER A 67 -8.07 0.30 19.25
C SER A 67 -8.57 -0.67 18.17
N LYS A 68 -9.55 -1.53 18.54
CA LYS A 68 -10.31 -2.38 17.61
C LYS A 68 -11.30 -1.58 16.76
N GLY A 69 -11.60 -0.34 17.16
CA GLY A 69 -12.62 0.50 16.53
C GLY A 69 -12.17 1.26 15.28
N HIS A 70 -10.92 1.15 14.88
CA HIS A 70 -10.41 1.83 13.68
C HIS A 70 -11.08 1.33 12.40
N ARG A 71 -11.49 2.30 11.56
CA ARG A 71 -12.12 2.01 10.27
C ARG A 71 -11.11 1.62 9.21
N SER A 72 -9.87 2.15 9.31
CA SER A 72 -8.82 1.95 8.33
C SER A 72 -7.44 1.69 8.96
N GLY A 73 -6.48 1.29 8.13
CA GLY A 73 -5.07 1.20 8.51
C GLY A 73 -4.50 2.57 8.86
N SER A 74 -4.91 3.62 8.15
CA SER A 74 -4.44 4.99 8.35
C SER A 74 -4.85 5.54 9.72
N ASP A 75 -6.08 5.26 10.19
CA ASP A 75 -6.52 5.64 11.54
C ASP A 75 -5.67 4.96 12.63
N ARG A 76 -5.31 3.68 12.42
CA ARG A 76 -4.45 2.92 13.34
C ARG A 76 -3.04 3.49 13.40
N VAL A 77 -2.49 3.86 12.25
CA VAL A 77 -1.17 4.50 12.14
C VAL A 77 -1.17 5.86 12.85
N LEU A 78 -2.24 6.62 12.77
CA LEU A 78 -2.39 7.89 13.48
C LEU A 78 -2.42 7.71 15.00
N GLU A 79 -3.06 6.66 15.52
CA GLU A 79 -3.05 6.34 16.96
C GLU A 79 -1.60 6.13 17.43
N VAL A 80 -0.81 5.32 16.69
CA VAL A 80 0.62 5.11 16.99
C VAL A 80 1.39 6.43 17.04
N ALA A 81 1.23 7.27 16.01
CA ALA A 81 1.91 8.57 15.95
C ALA A 81 1.56 9.47 17.15
N SER A 82 0.30 9.40 17.59
CA SER A 82 -0.20 10.18 18.72
C SER A 82 0.32 9.67 20.06
N GLU A 83 0.33 8.35 20.27
CA GLU A 83 0.83 7.73 21.51
C GLU A 83 2.34 7.89 21.69
N LEU A 84 3.10 7.82 20.60
CA LEU A 84 4.54 7.99 20.62
C LEU A 84 4.99 9.46 20.56
N GLY A 85 4.05 10.39 20.43
CA GLY A 85 4.32 11.83 20.44
C GLY A 85 5.14 12.32 19.24
N TRP A 86 4.98 11.69 18.06
CA TRP A 86 5.67 12.12 16.86
C TRP A 86 5.21 13.51 16.42
N LYS A 87 6.17 14.29 15.91
CA LYS A 87 5.96 15.68 15.55
C LYS A 87 5.19 15.80 14.23
N ASP A 88 4.51 16.91 14.04
CA ASP A 88 3.72 17.17 12.84
C ASP A 88 4.52 17.09 11.54
N GLU A 89 5.80 17.45 11.56
CA GLU A 89 6.70 17.39 10.41
C GLU A 89 7.36 16.02 10.19
N ASP A 90 7.22 15.09 11.14
CA ASP A 90 7.79 13.76 10.98
C ASP A 90 7.12 13.05 9.82
N VAL A 91 7.93 12.33 9.05
CA VAL A 91 7.44 11.47 7.96
C VAL A 91 7.20 10.08 8.53
N LEU A 92 6.03 9.54 8.26
CA LEU A 92 5.70 8.17 8.57
C LEU A 92 5.27 7.41 7.31
N VAL A 93 5.67 6.13 7.23
CA VAL A 93 5.31 5.23 6.14
C VAL A 93 4.40 4.15 6.69
N ASN A 94 3.23 4.03 6.07
CA ASN A 94 2.27 2.96 6.32
C ASN A 94 2.59 1.78 5.40
N VAL A 95 3.14 0.72 5.96
CA VAL A 95 3.46 -0.53 5.28
C VAL A 95 2.38 -1.55 5.57
N GLN A 96 1.77 -2.11 4.54
CA GLN A 96 0.69 -3.08 4.72
C GLN A 96 1.17 -4.37 5.42
N GLY A 97 0.39 -4.82 6.43
CA GLY A 97 0.70 -6.03 7.21
C GLY A 97 0.59 -7.36 6.46
N ASP A 98 0.32 -7.29 5.15
CA ASP A 98 0.18 -8.43 4.23
C ASP A 98 1.22 -8.43 3.10
N ALA A 99 2.28 -7.62 3.22
CA ALA A 99 3.35 -7.49 2.23
C ALA A 99 4.65 -8.18 2.68
N PRO A 100 4.72 -9.52 2.77
CA PRO A 100 5.92 -10.24 3.25
C PRO A 100 7.12 -10.11 2.30
N LEU A 101 6.89 -9.70 1.05
CA LEU A 101 7.92 -9.40 0.05
C LEU A 101 8.11 -7.89 -0.14
N LEU A 102 7.84 -7.07 0.87
CA LEU A 102 7.94 -5.61 0.80
C LEU A 102 9.14 -5.14 -0.05
N PRO A 103 8.91 -4.31 -1.09
CA PRO A 103 9.98 -3.79 -1.94
C PRO A 103 10.71 -2.64 -1.23
N THR A 104 11.76 -2.96 -0.49
CA THR A 104 12.48 -2.01 0.37
C THR A 104 13.06 -0.82 -0.39
N ASP A 105 13.50 -1.04 -1.64
CA ASP A 105 14.11 0.00 -2.45
C ASP A 105 13.11 1.11 -2.83
N ILE A 106 11.89 0.73 -3.23
CA ILE A 106 10.84 1.71 -3.55
C ILE A 106 10.34 2.43 -2.29
N VAL A 107 10.32 1.73 -1.13
CA VAL A 107 10.01 2.37 0.16
C VAL A 107 11.07 3.41 0.52
N ASN A 108 12.36 3.12 0.31
CA ASN A 108 13.44 4.08 0.52
C ASN A 108 13.35 5.28 -0.45
N GLN A 109 12.94 5.06 -1.70
CA GLN A 109 12.69 6.16 -2.65
C GLN A 109 11.53 7.04 -2.19
N LEU A 110 10.42 6.45 -1.74
CA LEU A 110 9.26 7.15 -1.19
C LEU A 110 9.66 8.02 0.02
N ILE A 111 10.48 7.48 0.90
CA ILE A 111 11.04 8.18 2.07
C ILE A 111 11.93 9.34 1.63
N SER A 112 12.82 9.12 0.67
CA SER A 112 13.74 10.14 0.17
C SER A 112 12.97 11.30 -0.45
N PHE A 113 11.94 11.02 -1.21
CA PHE A 113 11.04 12.03 -1.76
C PHE A 113 10.38 12.87 -0.65
N MET A 114 9.79 12.21 0.35
CA MET A 114 9.10 12.91 1.45
C MET A 114 10.04 13.73 2.35
N LYS A 115 11.34 13.44 2.34
CA LYS A 115 12.37 14.20 3.05
C LYS A 115 12.97 15.33 2.21
N SER A 116 12.80 15.29 0.90
CA SER A 116 13.29 16.37 0.02
C SER A 116 12.38 17.60 0.14
N ASP A 117 12.96 18.77 -0.03
CA ASP A 117 12.22 20.03 -0.11
C ASP A 117 11.86 20.40 -1.56
N GLU A 118 11.94 19.43 -2.47
CA GLU A 118 11.73 19.67 -3.91
C GLU A 118 10.29 20.05 -4.25
N ASP A 119 9.32 19.55 -3.49
CA ASP A 119 7.92 19.96 -3.64
C ASP A 119 7.26 20.21 -2.26
N PRO A 120 7.41 21.42 -1.70
CA PRO A 120 6.97 21.76 -0.35
C PRO A 120 5.44 21.74 -0.15
N GLY A 121 4.67 21.42 -1.19
CA GLY A 121 3.21 21.28 -1.11
C GLY A 121 2.72 19.83 -1.09
N ILE A 122 3.61 18.84 -1.01
CA ILE A 122 3.27 17.43 -1.00
C ILE A 122 3.54 16.83 0.40
N ASP A 123 2.46 16.54 1.11
CA ASP A 123 2.48 15.94 2.45
C ASP A 123 1.98 14.48 2.46
N PHE A 124 1.61 13.98 1.29
CA PHE A 124 1.12 12.63 1.08
C PHE A 124 1.68 12.07 -0.23
N ALA A 125 2.32 10.91 -0.15
CA ALA A 125 2.84 10.22 -1.31
C ALA A 125 2.50 8.73 -1.28
N THR A 126 2.48 8.10 -2.46
CA THR A 126 2.20 6.67 -2.64
C THR A 126 3.04 6.11 -3.78
N VAL A 127 2.81 4.85 -4.12
CA VAL A 127 3.58 4.11 -5.11
C VAL A 127 2.68 3.63 -6.25
N SER A 128 3.24 3.56 -7.45
CA SER A 128 2.66 2.85 -8.59
C SER A 128 3.70 1.98 -9.27
N GLU A 129 3.22 1.05 -10.08
CA GLU A 129 4.03 0.16 -10.89
C GLU A 129 3.43 0.01 -12.29
N PRO A 130 4.19 -0.52 -13.28
CA PRO A 130 3.61 -0.83 -14.58
C PRO A 130 2.55 -1.92 -14.43
N LEU A 131 1.47 -1.76 -15.17
CA LEU A 131 0.41 -2.74 -15.23
C LEU A 131 0.78 -3.81 -16.27
N SER A 132 0.66 -5.11 -15.92
CA SER A 132 1.29 -6.20 -16.67
C SER A 132 0.50 -6.63 -17.90
N ASP A 133 -0.83 -6.66 -17.81
CA ASP A 133 -1.66 -7.20 -18.87
C ASP A 133 -3.09 -6.62 -18.87
N GLN A 134 -3.86 -6.97 -19.91
CA GLN A 134 -5.23 -6.51 -20.13
C GLN A 134 -6.18 -7.01 -19.02
N SER A 135 -5.97 -8.21 -18.49
CA SER A 135 -6.85 -8.77 -17.46
C SER A 135 -6.72 -7.98 -16.14
N GLU A 136 -5.52 -7.53 -15.79
CA GLU A 136 -5.30 -6.63 -14.66
C GLU A 136 -5.93 -5.24 -14.92
N PHE A 137 -5.85 -4.74 -16.16
CA PHE A 137 -6.45 -3.45 -16.51
C PHE A 137 -7.97 -3.44 -16.31
N GLU A 138 -8.63 -4.52 -16.67
CA GLU A 138 -10.10 -4.68 -16.52
C GLU A 138 -10.50 -5.12 -15.12
N ASN A 139 -9.58 -5.65 -14.31
CA ASN A 139 -9.87 -6.16 -12.98
C ASN A 139 -10.17 -4.99 -11.99
N PRO A 140 -11.37 -4.92 -11.40
CA PRO A 140 -11.71 -3.87 -10.43
C PRO A 140 -10.95 -3.98 -9.09
N ASN A 141 -10.31 -5.11 -8.81
CA ASN A 141 -9.45 -5.26 -7.64
C ASN A 141 -8.05 -4.68 -7.86
N CYS A 142 -7.64 -4.54 -9.12
CA CYS A 142 -6.44 -3.82 -9.52
C CYS A 142 -6.78 -2.33 -9.66
N VAL A 143 -6.32 -1.49 -8.74
CA VAL A 143 -6.58 -0.04 -8.76
C VAL A 143 -5.63 0.63 -9.74
N LYS A 144 -6.18 1.38 -10.69
CA LYS A 144 -5.40 2.19 -11.64
C LYS A 144 -5.19 3.59 -11.09
N VAL A 145 -4.07 4.22 -11.47
CA VAL A 145 -3.79 5.62 -11.16
C VAL A 145 -3.32 6.36 -12.41
N VAL A 146 -3.84 7.54 -12.63
CA VAL A 146 -3.34 8.50 -13.63
C VAL A 146 -2.69 9.66 -12.93
N THR A 147 -1.56 10.13 -13.48
CA THR A 147 -0.78 11.22 -12.92
C THR A 147 -0.60 12.33 -13.94
N ASP A 148 -0.32 13.53 -13.49
CA ASP A 148 0.22 14.57 -14.34
C ASP A 148 1.71 14.30 -14.67
N ARG A 149 2.36 15.28 -15.34
CA ARG A 149 3.76 15.16 -15.76
C ARG A 149 4.76 15.21 -14.60
N ASP A 150 4.34 15.81 -13.48
CA ASP A 150 5.15 15.98 -12.28
C ASP A 150 4.93 14.83 -11.28
N GLY A 151 4.19 13.78 -11.70
CA GLY A 151 3.91 12.61 -10.86
C GLY A 151 2.80 12.81 -9.83
N VAL A 152 2.07 13.94 -9.87
CA VAL A 152 0.94 14.17 -8.97
C VAL A 152 -0.30 13.42 -9.48
N ALA A 153 -0.96 12.67 -8.60
CA ALA A 153 -2.15 11.91 -8.94
C ALA A 153 -3.29 12.82 -9.39
N LEU A 154 -3.85 12.52 -10.56
CA LEU A 154 -5.07 13.13 -11.06
C LEU A 154 -6.31 12.37 -10.59
N TYR A 155 -6.24 11.03 -10.59
CA TYR A 155 -7.33 10.18 -10.10
C TYR A 155 -6.87 8.74 -9.87
N PHE A 156 -7.55 8.05 -8.93
CA PHE A 156 -7.45 6.61 -8.71
C PHE A 156 -8.80 5.98 -9.02
N SER A 157 -8.81 4.86 -9.72
CA SER A 157 -10.07 4.17 -10.03
C SER A 157 -9.92 2.65 -10.14
N ARG A 158 -11.01 1.96 -9.79
CA ARG A 158 -11.19 0.53 -10.11
C ARG A 158 -11.54 0.31 -11.57
N ALA A 159 -12.10 1.33 -12.25
CA ALA A 159 -12.36 1.30 -13.67
C ALA A 159 -11.06 1.28 -14.49
N PRO A 160 -11.11 0.79 -15.74
CA PRO A 160 -10.01 0.93 -16.69
C PRO A 160 -9.75 2.41 -17.03
N ILE A 161 -8.70 3.00 -16.47
CA ILE A 161 -8.25 4.38 -16.76
C ILE A 161 -6.74 4.41 -17.04
N PRO A 162 -6.27 5.29 -17.99
CA PRO A 162 -7.08 6.08 -18.94
C PRO A 162 -7.78 5.21 -19.96
N PHE A 163 -8.95 5.65 -20.47
CA PHE A 163 -9.68 4.88 -21.48
C PHE A 163 -9.03 5.02 -22.88
N PRO A 164 -8.57 3.94 -23.51
CA PRO A 164 -7.90 3.97 -24.81
C PRO A 164 -8.94 4.05 -25.94
N ARG A 165 -9.41 5.26 -26.27
CA ARG A 165 -10.53 5.51 -27.17
C ARG A 165 -10.41 4.81 -28.54
N ASP A 166 -9.24 4.90 -29.17
CA ASP A 166 -9.07 4.46 -30.55
C ASP A 166 -8.74 2.96 -30.71
N GLN A 167 -8.39 2.31 -29.58
CA GLN A 167 -8.00 0.90 -29.59
C GLN A 167 -9.06 0.00 -28.95
N GLY A 168 -10.05 0.61 -28.29
CA GLY A 168 -11.05 -0.11 -27.53
C GLY A 168 -10.46 -0.84 -26.31
N ILE A 169 -11.31 -1.34 -25.45
CA ILE A 169 -10.95 -2.45 -24.56
C ILE A 169 -11.08 -3.67 -25.47
N SER A 170 -9.97 -4.32 -25.83
CA SER A 170 -9.98 -5.34 -26.88
C SER A 170 -11.03 -6.42 -26.58
N GLU A 171 -11.86 -6.73 -27.56
CA GLU A 171 -12.70 -7.92 -27.49
C GLU A 171 -11.78 -9.14 -27.33
N SER A 172 -12.08 -9.97 -26.33
CA SER A 172 -11.40 -11.26 -26.16
C SER A 172 -11.42 -12.02 -27.49
N THR A 173 -10.26 -12.36 -28.00
CA THR A 173 -10.20 -13.25 -29.17
C THR A 173 -10.91 -14.56 -28.81
N SER A 174 -11.57 -15.18 -29.76
CA SER A 174 -12.34 -16.42 -29.61
C SER A 174 -11.57 -17.62 -28.98
N ASN A 175 -10.29 -17.46 -28.70
CA ASN A 175 -9.38 -18.46 -28.11
C ASN A 175 -9.00 -18.14 -26.66
N GLY A 176 -9.53 -17.07 -26.03
CA GLY A 176 -9.20 -16.75 -24.63
C GLY A 176 -7.77 -16.24 -24.37
N GLU A 177 -7.01 -16.00 -25.42
CA GLU A 177 -5.70 -15.37 -25.31
C GLU A 177 -5.85 -13.85 -25.29
N TYR A 178 -5.59 -13.22 -24.15
CA TYR A 178 -5.45 -11.79 -24.01
C TYR A 178 -4.13 -11.36 -24.66
N ASN A 179 -4.19 -11.01 -25.93
CA ASN A 179 -3.04 -10.46 -26.63
C ASN A 179 -2.82 -9.01 -26.25
N ASN A 180 -1.75 -8.80 -25.48
CA ASN A 180 -1.04 -7.54 -25.24
C ASN A 180 -1.94 -6.35 -24.81
N LEU A 181 -1.63 -5.82 -23.62
CA LEU A 181 -1.99 -4.44 -23.27
C LEU A 181 -1.94 -3.59 -24.52
N VAL A 182 -3.02 -2.89 -24.77
CA VAL A 182 -3.09 -1.86 -25.81
C VAL A 182 -1.77 -1.11 -25.79
N LYS A 183 -1.02 -1.14 -26.90
CA LYS A 183 0.23 -0.36 -27.05
C LYS A 183 -0.13 1.12 -27.08
N VAL A 184 -0.40 1.68 -25.91
CA VAL A 184 -0.54 3.12 -25.74
C VAL A 184 0.85 3.70 -25.44
N ASP A 185 1.17 4.84 -26.06
CA ASP A 185 2.39 5.61 -25.77
C ASP A 185 2.36 6.24 -24.35
N TYR A 186 1.48 5.75 -23.49
CA TYR A 186 1.31 6.19 -22.09
C TYR A 186 1.32 4.96 -21.17
N PRO A 187 2.21 4.90 -20.17
CA PRO A 187 2.28 3.78 -19.26
C PRO A 187 1.02 3.73 -18.38
N ILE A 188 0.26 2.65 -18.49
CA ILE A 188 -0.85 2.40 -17.56
C ILE A 188 -0.24 1.94 -16.24
N LYS A 189 -0.66 2.57 -15.14
CA LYS A 189 -0.08 2.38 -13.82
C LYS A 189 -1.06 1.70 -12.87
N ARG A 190 -0.59 0.66 -12.19
CA ARG A 190 -1.28 0.06 -11.05
C ARG A 190 -0.85 0.77 -9.77
N HIS A 191 -1.79 1.17 -8.94
CA HIS A 191 -1.53 1.72 -7.63
C HIS A 191 -1.09 0.60 -6.65
N VAL A 192 -0.05 0.89 -5.87
CA VAL A 192 0.45 0.03 -4.79
C VAL A 192 0.16 0.71 -3.46
N GLY A 193 -0.53 0.02 -2.56
CA GLY A 193 -1.05 0.56 -1.30
C GLY A 193 0.01 0.82 -0.21
N ILE A 194 1.17 1.34 -0.59
CA ILE A 194 2.19 1.84 0.34
C ILE A 194 2.07 3.36 0.38
N TYR A 195 1.96 3.92 1.58
CA TYR A 195 1.70 5.35 1.75
C TYR A 195 2.73 5.99 2.66
N ALA A 196 3.15 7.20 2.32
CA ALA A 196 3.93 8.05 3.19
C ALA A 196 3.18 9.36 3.44
N PHE A 197 3.20 9.80 4.70
CA PHE A 197 2.54 11.02 5.15
C PHE A 197 3.50 11.84 6.00
N ARG A 198 3.34 13.19 6.00
CA ARG A 198 3.68 13.96 7.20
C ARG A 198 2.61 13.73 8.26
N VAL A 199 2.98 13.72 9.54
CA VAL A 199 2.04 13.42 10.64
C VAL A 199 0.85 14.39 10.64
N HIS A 200 1.07 15.70 10.40
CA HIS A 200 -0.03 16.67 10.30
C HIS A 200 -1.01 16.33 9.17
N ALA A 201 -0.50 15.89 8.01
CA ALA A 201 -1.35 15.51 6.88
C ALA A 201 -2.20 14.27 7.19
N LEU A 202 -1.63 13.28 7.89
CA LEU A 202 -2.38 12.11 8.34
C LEU A 202 -3.47 12.49 9.35
N ARG A 203 -3.22 13.45 10.25
CA ARG A 203 -4.25 14.01 11.16
C ARG A 203 -5.38 14.67 10.38
N GLU A 204 -5.02 15.52 9.40
CA GLU A 204 -6.02 16.17 8.52
C GLU A 204 -6.82 15.11 7.76
N PHE A 205 -6.15 14.13 7.14
CA PHE A 205 -6.78 13.04 6.39
C PHE A 205 -7.81 12.26 7.24
N SER A 206 -7.43 11.88 8.46
CA SER A 206 -8.32 11.14 9.37
C SER A 206 -9.49 11.99 9.88
N ALA A 207 -9.34 13.31 9.96
CA ALA A 207 -10.39 14.24 10.34
C ALA A 207 -11.39 14.54 9.22
N LEU A 208 -11.02 14.33 7.95
CA LEU A 208 -11.92 14.52 6.82
C LEU A 208 -13.11 13.54 6.88
N PRO A 209 -14.33 13.98 6.55
CA PRO A 209 -15.47 13.07 6.41
C PRO A 209 -15.27 12.14 5.22
N GLU A 210 -15.87 10.95 5.29
CA GLU A 210 -15.92 10.03 4.15
C GLU A 210 -16.49 10.73 2.92
N SER A 211 -15.76 10.71 1.81
CA SER A 211 -16.13 11.45 0.60
C SER A 211 -17.06 10.67 -0.33
N GLY A 212 -17.64 11.34 -1.32
CA GLY A 212 -18.52 10.72 -2.31
C GLY A 212 -17.76 9.71 -3.18
N LEU A 213 -16.59 10.09 -3.65
CA LEU A 213 -15.73 9.24 -4.48
C LEU A 213 -15.18 8.04 -3.69
N GLU A 214 -14.74 8.27 -2.46
CA GLU A 214 -14.30 7.19 -1.57
C GLU A 214 -15.39 6.14 -1.38
N ARG A 215 -16.63 6.55 -1.14
CA ARG A 215 -17.76 5.60 -0.97
C ARG A 215 -18.05 4.78 -2.21
N LEU A 216 -17.93 5.38 -3.39
CA LEU A 216 -18.20 4.70 -4.66
C LEU A 216 -17.09 3.71 -5.01
N GLU A 217 -15.85 4.15 -4.97
CA GLU A 217 -14.68 3.36 -5.39
C GLU A 217 -14.14 2.47 -4.26
N LYS A 218 -14.52 2.72 -2.99
CA LYS A 218 -13.92 2.09 -1.80
C LYS A 218 -12.40 2.27 -1.77
N LEU A 219 -11.96 3.50 -2.05
CA LEU A 219 -10.57 3.94 -2.10
C LEU A 219 -10.40 5.16 -1.18
N GLU A 220 -9.77 4.98 -0.02
CA GLU A 220 -9.68 6.03 1.01
C GLU A 220 -8.88 7.26 0.55
N GLN A 221 -7.87 7.08 -0.30
CA GLN A 221 -7.05 8.18 -0.83
C GLN A 221 -7.85 9.18 -1.68
N LEU A 222 -9.01 8.79 -2.20
CA LEU A 222 -9.88 9.70 -2.95
C LEU A 222 -10.45 10.80 -2.06
N ARG A 223 -10.61 10.59 -0.75
CA ARG A 223 -11.00 11.60 0.23
C ARG A 223 -10.04 12.78 0.20
N TRP A 224 -8.73 12.51 0.11
CA TRP A 224 -7.70 13.53 0.05
C TRP A 224 -7.75 14.33 -1.25
N LEU A 225 -7.90 13.65 -2.39
CA LEU A 225 -8.05 14.32 -3.69
C LEU A 225 -9.33 15.15 -3.77
N GLU A 226 -10.47 14.64 -3.27
CA GLU A 226 -11.76 15.34 -3.28
C GLU A 226 -11.72 16.58 -2.38
N ALA A 227 -10.88 16.59 -1.35
CA ALA A 227 -10.59 17.77 -0.52
C ALA A 227 -9.65 18.80 -1.20
N GLY A 228 -9.26 18.57 -2.46
CA GLY A 228 -8.38 19.46 -3.22
C GLY A 228 -6.90 19.35 -2.84
N ARG A 229 -6.52 18.28 -2.15
CA ARG A 229 -5.14 18.02 -1.74
C ARG A 229 -4.41 17.15 -2.77
N LYS A 230 -3.09 17.23 -2.77
CA LYS A 230 -2.23 16.52 -3.71
C LYS A 230 -1.68 15.22 -3.11
N ILE A 231 -1.51 14.22 -3.97
CA ILE A 231 -0.80 12.96 -3.67
C ILE A 231 0.27 12.79 -4.74
N HIS A 232 1.53 12.69 -4.34
CA HIS A 232 2.60 12.34 -5.28
C HIS A 232 2.69 10.82 -5.43
N VAL A 233 2.97 10.35 -6.64
CA VAL A 233 3.05 8.93 -6.99
C VAL A 233 4.45 8.59 -7.46
N ILE A 234 5.22 7.91 -6.63
CA ILE A 234 6.51 7.33 -7.03
C ILE A 234 6.22 6.15 -7.95
N HIS A 235 6.82 6.14 -9.12
CA HIS A 235 6.63 5.06 -10.10
C HIS A 235 7.79 4.06 -10.02
N SER A 236 7.48 2.78 -9.82
CA SER A 236 8.43 1.69 -9.99
C SER A 236 8.56 1.35 -11.47
N GLU A 237 9.78 1.20 -11.97
CA GLU A 237 10.02 0.75 -13.35
C GLU A 237 9.68 -0.73 -13.55
N GLU A 238 9.71 -1.53 -12.48
CA GLU A 238 9.46 -2.97 -12.49
C GLU A 238 8.22 -3.32 -11.67
N PRO A 239 7.52 -4.41 -12.03
CA PRO A 239 6.43 -4.93 -11.21
C PRO A 239 6.89 -5.25 -9.79
N LEU A 240 6.09 -4.87 -8.81
CA LEU A 240 6.37 -5.09 -7.39
C LEU A 240 5.65 -6.36 -6.90
N PRO A 241 6.22 -7.06 -5.91
CA PRO A 241 5.54 -8.19 -5.29
C PRO A 241 4.19 -7.76 -4.69
N GLY A 242 3.13 -8.49 -4.99
CA GLY A 242 1.82 -8.27 -4.41
C GLY A 242 1.74 -8.62 -2.92
N GLY A 243 0.73 -8.08 -2.24
CA GLY A 243 0.35 -8.51 -0.90
C GLY A 243 -0.38 -9.86 -0.92
N VAL A 244 -0.49 -10.49 0.25
CA VAL A 244 -1.20 -11.76 0.45
C VAL A 244 -2.59 -11.48 1.02
N ASP A 245 -3.61 -11.61 0.19
CA ASP A 245 -5.01 -11.38 0.57
C ASP A 245 -5.85 -12.67 0.55
N THR A 246 -5.41 -13.62 -0.26
CA THR A 246 -6.12 -14.89 -0.53
C THR A 246 -5.17 -16.09 -0.39
N PRO A 247 -5.69 -17.32 -0.29
CA PRO A 247 -4.84 -18.53 -0.33
C PRO A 247 -4.06 -18.66 -1.63
N GLU A 248 -4.58 -18.16 -2.75
CA GLU A 248 -3.92 -18.16 -4.05
C GLU A 248 -2.69 -17.25 -4.05
N ASP A 249 -2.80 -16.04 -3.45
CA ASP A 249 -1.65 -15.13 -3.28
C ASP A 249 -0.57 -15.77 -2.41
N LEU A 250 -0.98 -16.50 -1.36
CA LEU A 250 -0.05 -17.21 -0.48
C LEU A 250 0.79 -18.22 -1.26
N ALA A 251 0.15 -19.01 -2.13
CA ALA A 251 0.85 -20.01 -2.96
C ALA A 251 1.85 -19.37 -3.95
N ILE A 252 1.62 -18.12 -4.35
CA ILE A 252 2.54 -17.37 -5.22
C ILE A 252 3.74 -16.84 -4.41
N VAL A 253 3.48 -16.31 -3.22
CA VAL A 253 4.49 -15.62 -2.40
C VAL A 253 5.44 -16.60 -1.69
N GLU A 254 4.94 -17.73 -1.22
CA GLU A 254 5.71 -18.72 -0.45
C GLU A 254 7.03 -19.15 -1.15
N PRO A 255 7.05 -19.60 -2.43
CA PRO A 255 8.29 -19.97 -3.09
C PRO A 255 9.25 -18.79 -3.33
N LEU A 256 8.76 -17.57 -3.36
CA LEU A 256 9.59 -16.36 -3.53
C LEU A 256 10.31 -15.99 -2.24
N LEU A 257 9.69 -16.21 -1.08
CA LEU A 257 10.32 -16.00 0.22
C LEU A 257 11.51 -16.95 0.44
N LEU A 258 11.38 -18.22 0.03
CA LEU A 258 12.45 -19.20 0.12
C LEU A 258 13.69 -18.86 -0.73
N LYS A 259 13.48 -18.23 -1.90
CA LYS A 259 14.60 -17.83 -2.78
C LYS A 259 15.40 -16.66 -2.22
N LYS A 260 14.79 -15.80 -1.41
CA LYS A 260 15.44 -14.61 -0.81
C LYS A 260 16.21 -14.92 0.48
N GLN A 261 16.09 -16.13 1.04
CA GLN A 261 16.84 -16.58 2.22
C GLN A 261 18.18 -17.24 1.86
N LYS A 262 18.43 -17.54 0.59
CA LYS A 262 19.68 -18.09 0.06
C LYS A 262 20.57 -17.01 -0.52
#